data_809e26b96e973df572cb6fa96dcfe81d
#
_entry.id   809e26b96e973df572cb6fa96dcfe81d
#
_cell.length_a   1.000
_cell.length_b   1.000
_cell.length_c   1.000
_cell.angle_alpha   90.00
_cell.angle_beta   90.00
_cell.angle_gamma   90.00
#
_symmetry.space_group_name_H-M   'P 1'
#
loop_
_entity.id
_entity.type
_entity.pdbx_description
1 polymer ?
#
loop_
_entity_poly.entity_id
_entity_poly.type
_entity_poly.pdbx_seq_one_letter_code
_entity_poly.pdbx_strand_id
1 'polypeptide(L)'
;AALEAQSRRAEARIEVARSAARPTLSATGAYGGVYNSIHNNFTNNYALGLTLTFPLFTGHATTYDRLRAQADAEAAREAQNILAQQIGLDVWTSYHNLQTADQRLRTTADLLDSATQSYDVSLGRYKAGVGNIIDLLAAQSTLEQARSERIQAWADWFLAAARLAYATGALNTSPTPAPQGGDTK
;
A
#
# COMPACT_ATOMS: atom_id res chain seq x y z
N ALA A 1 -1.56 2.69 9.07
CA ALA A 1 -0.35 2.53 9.93
C ALA A 1 0.80 3.48 9.55
N ALA A 2 1.39 3.42 8.32
CA ALA A 2 2.55 4.25 7.96
C ALA A 2 2.24 5.76 7.98
N LEU A 3 1.16 6.20 7.34
CA LEU A 3 0.74 7.61 7.32
C LEU A 3 0.28 8.12 8.69
N GLU A 4 -0.32 7.29 9.52
CA GLU A 4 -0.60 7.67 10.93
C GLU A 4 0.67 7.92 11.73
N ALA A 5 1.69 7.08 11.55
CA ALA A 5 2.98 7.31 12.18
C ALA A 5 3.64 8.60 11.67
N GLN A 6 3.47 8.91 10.39
CA GLN A 6 3.96 10.15 9.79
C GLN A 6 3.22 11.38 10.32
N SER A 7 1.90 11.32 10.47
CA SER A 7 1.08 12.38 11.08
C SER A 7 1.49 12.62 12.52
N ARG A 8 1.62 11.57 13.36
CA ARG A 8 2.10 11.68 14.75
C ARG A 8 3.51 12.26 14.83
N ARG A 9 4.40 11.88 13.88
CA ARG A 9 5.74 12.46 13.80
C ARG A 9 5.70 13.95 13.47
N ALA A 10 4.82 14.39 12.56
CA ALA A 10 4.66 15.79 12.23
C ALA A 10 4.09 16.60 13.42
N GLU A 11 3.15 16.04 14.16
CA GLU A 11 2.64 16.64 15.41
C GLU A 11 3.72 16.79 16.47
N ALA A 12 4.56 15.76 16.69
CA ALA A 12 5.67 15.83 17.62
C ALA A 12 6.70 16.92 17.24
N ARG A 13 6.87 17.21 15.95
CA ARG A 13 7.74 18.30 15.50
C ARG A 13 7.27 19.68 15.94
N ILE A 14 5.99 19.88 16.18
CA ILE A 14 5.47 21.15 16.74
C ILE A 14 6.05 21.37 18.13
N GLU A 15 6.12 20.33 18.97
CA GLU A 15 6.72 20.43 20.30
C GLU A 15 8.23 20.66 20.24
N VAL A 16 8.91 20.05 19.25
CA VAL A 16 10.33 20.33 19.00
C VAL A 16 10.53 21.80 18.61
N ALA A 17 9.71 22.36 17.73
CA ALA A 17 9.78 23.77 17.35
C ALA A 17 9.48 24.69 18.55
N ARG A 18 8.56 24.32 19.44
CA ARG A 18 8.29 25.04 20.70
C ARG A 18 9.48 25.00 21.65
N SER A 19 10.19 23.87 21.71
CA SER A 19 11.33 23.71 22.62
C SER A 19 12.51 24.63 22.27
N ALA A 20 12.63 25.03 21.01
CA ALA A 20 13.67 25.95 20.55
C ALA A 20 13.59 27.35 21.20
N ALA A 21 12.43 27.73 21.74
CA ALA A 21 12.26 28.98 22.51
C ALA A 21 12.55 28.80 24.01
N ARG A 22 12.89 27.59 24.49
CA ARG A 22 13.16 27.32 25.91
C ARG A 22 14.67 27.33 26.18
N PRO A 23 15.08 27.57 27.44
CA PRO A 23 16.47 27.41 27.83
C PRO A 23 16.93 25.96 27.63
N THR A 24 18.13 25.81 27.09
CA THR A 24 18.79 24.50 26.94
C THR A 24 20.02 24.43 27.85
N LEU A 25 20.14 23.34 28.61
CA LEU A 25 21.29 23.02 29.41
C LEU A 25 22.04 21.86 28.79
N SER A 26 23.29 22.06 28.42
CA SER A 26 24.18 21.02 27.89
C SER A 26 25.36 20.80 28.83
N ALA A 27 25.68 19.52 29.05
CA ALA A 27 26.89 19.10 29.73
C ALA A 27 27.86 18.51 28.71
N THR A 28 29.09 18.95 28.74
CA THR A 28 30.16 18.44 27.87
C THR A 28 31.28 17.90 28.72
N GLY A 29 31.82 16.71 28.31
CA GLY A 29 33.01 16.13 28.93
C GLY A 29 33.98 15.71 27.84
N ALA A 30 35.21 16.10 27.96
CA ALA A 30 36.29 15.65 27.09
C ALA A 30 37.44 15.06 27.93
N TYR A 31 37.93 13.93 27.51
CA TYR A 31 39.14 13.33 28.02
C TYR A 31 40.09 13.07 26.86
N GLY A 32 41.35 13.48 27.01
CA GLY A 32 42.37 13.32 25.99
C GLY A 32 43.76 13.14 26.61
N GLY A 33 44.65 12.57 25.84
CA GLY A 33 46.08 12.47 26.20
C GLY A 33 46.92 13.11 25.09
N VAL A 34 47.91 13.88 25.49
CA VAL A 34 48.91 14.43 24.60
C VAL A 34 50.28 13.81 24.90
N TYR A 35 50.83 13.16 23.90
CA TYR A 35 52.19 12.64 23.97
C TYR A 35 53.18 13.68 23.44
N ASN A 36 54.08 14.16 24.30
CA ASN A 36 55.12 15.07 23.90
C ASN A 36 56.40 14.29 23.59
N SER A 37 56.72 14.17 22.31
CA SER A 37 57.87 13.38 21.84
C SER A 37 59.20 14.00 22.19
N ILE A 38 59.29 15.29 22.44
CA ILE A 38 60.54 15.99 22.79
C ILE A 38 60.97 15.68 24.22
N HIS A 39 60.00 15.57 25.14
CA HIS A 39 60.27 15.31 26.55
C HIS A 39 59.88 13.89 26.98
N ASN A 40 59.47 13.03 26.04
CA ASN A 40 59.06 11.66 26.27
C ASN A 40 58.02 11.53 27.43
N ASN A 41 57.08 12.49 27.48
CA ASN A 41 56.10 12.55 28.57
C ASN A 41 54.68 12.47 27.98
N PHE A 42 53.81 11.73 28.66
CA PHE A 42 52.37 11.62 28.35
C PHE A 42 51.59 12.40 29.39
N THR A 43 50.84 13.38 28.93
CA THR A 43 49.98 14.21 29.79
C THR A 43 48.52 13.98 29.48
N ASN A 44 47.77 13.51 30.47
CA ASN A 44 46.31 13.43 30.40
C ASN A 44 45.69 14.77 30.71
N ASN A 45 44.71 15.14 29.87
CA ASN A 45 43.89 16.33 30.12
C ASN A 45 42.40 15.95 30.13
N TYR A 46 41.64 16.57 31.02
CA TYR A 46 40.19 16.42 31.07
C TYR A 46 39.55 17.83 31.11
N ALA A 47 38.39 17.96 30.46
CA ALA A 47 37.61 19.16 30.53
C ALA A 47 36.14 18.78 30.77
N LEU A 48 35.52 19.45 31.73
CA LEU A 48 34.10 19.33 32.01
C LEU A 48 33.49 20.72 31.88
N GLY A 49 32.36 20.80 31.17
CA GLY A 49 31.65 22.08 30.97
C GLY A 49 30.14 21.91 31.08
N LEU A 50 29.51 22.92 31.67
CA LEU A 50 28.05 23.11 31.68
C LEU A 50 27.74 24.41 30.97
N THR A 51 26.90 24.35 29.94
CA THR A 51 26.49 25.50 29.15
C THR A 51 24.97 25.66 29.22
N LEU A 52 24.49 26.77 29.73
CA LEU A 52 23.09 27.17 29.67
C LEU A 52 22.91 28.21 28.56
N THR A 53 22.09 27.85 27.55
CA THR A 53 21.77 28.76 26.44
C THR A 53 20.30 29.15 26.52
N PHE A 54 20.05 30.48 26.54
CA PHE A 54 18.70 31.04 26.58
C PHE A 54 18.52 32.05 25.46
N PRO A 55 17.68 31.75 24.41
CA PRO A 55 17.44 32.64 23.29
C PRO A 55 16.52 33.79 23.73
N LEU A 56 17.06 34.97 23.98
CA LEU A 56 16.29 36.16 24.40
C LEU A 56 15.55 36.80 23.22
N PHE A 57 16.18 36.83 22.04
CA PHE A 57 15.60 37.40 20.82
C PHE A 57 16.11 36.65 19.59
N THR A 58 15.18 36.14 18.80
CA THR A 58 15.49 35.35 17.59
C THR A 58 14.94 35.98 16.31
N GLY A 59 14.53 37.27 16.35
CA GLY A 59 13.92 37.94 15.17
C GLY A 59 12.65 37.27 14.67
N HIS A 60 11.83 36.69 15.57
CA HIS A 60 10.61 35.91 15.28
C HIS A 60 10.87 34.56 14.57
N ALA A 61 12.11 34.12 14.40
CA ALA A 61 12.42 32.83 13.76
C ALA A 61 11.67 31.66 14.42
N THR A 62 11.71 31.56 15.75
CA THR A 62 11.02 30.51 16.51
C THR A 62 9.49 30.53 16.34
N THR A 63 8.90 31.70 16.12
CA THR A 63 7.45 31.84 15.86
C THR A 63 7.10 31.28 14.47
N TYR A 64 7.88 31.65 13.45
CA TYR A 64 7.65 31.15 12.11
C TYR A 64 8.00 29.66 11.96
N ASP A 65 9.02 29.16 12.65
CA ASP A 65 9.34 27.73 12.70
C ASP A 65 8.18 26.91 13.30
N ARG A 66 7.52 27.44 14.36
CA ARG A 66 6.33 26.82 14.92
C ARG A 66 5.16 26.81 13.93
N LEU A 67 4.89 27.94 13.28
CA LEU A 67 3.84 28.04 12.25
C LEU A 67 4.08 27.09 11.10
N ARG A 68 5.34 26.98 10.64
CA ARG A 68 5.75 26.02 9.64
C ARG A 68 5.49 24.57 10.08
N ALA A 69 5.90 24.21 11.31
CA ALA A 69 5.66 22.88 11.85
C ALA A 69 4.16 22.56 11.99
N GLN A 70 3.33 23.56 12.27
CA GLN A 70 1.87 23.42 12.31
C GLN A 70 1.31 23.17 10.91
N ALA A 71 1.74 23.91 9.88
CA ALA A 71 1.32 23.71 8.51
C ALA A 71 1.77 22.33 7.97
N ASP A 72 2.99 21.90 8.31
CA ASP A 72 3.50 20.57 7.95
C ASP A 72 2.67 19.44 8.59
N ALA A 73 2.22 19.62 9.83
CA ALA A 73 1.36 18.66 10.53
C ALA A 73 -0.05 18.60 9.90
N GLU A 74 -0.61 19.75 9.52
CA GLU A 74 -1.88 19.81 8.80
C GLU A 74 -1.79 19.14 7.44
N ALA A 75 -0.72 19.42 6.66
CA ALA A 75 -0.47 18.75 5.40
C ALA A 75 -0.34 17.23 5.53
N ALA A 76 0.29 16.74 6.60
CA ALA A 76 0.38 15.31 6.88
C ALA A 76 -0.98 14.66 7.23
N ARG A 77 -1.87 15.38 7.92
CA ARG A 77 -3.25 14.94 8.18
C ARG A 77 -4.09 14.89 6.91
N GLU A 78 -3.99 15.93 6.07
CA GLU A 78 -4.72 15.94 4.80
C GLU A 78 -4.23 14.86 3.84
N ALA A 79 -2.93 14.55 3.80
CA ALA A 79 -2.41 13.42 3.06
C ALA A 79 -3.01 12.07 3.54
N GLN A 80 -3.28 11.92 4.83
CA GLN A 80 -3.96 10.75 5.38
C GLN A 80 -5.43 10.69 4.92
N ASN A 81 -6.14 11.82 4.90
CA ASN A 81 -7.52 11.92 4.42
C ASN A 81 -7.63 11.56 2.93
N ILE A 82 -6.71 12.08 2.11
CA ILE A 82 -6.64 11.76 0.67
C ILE A 82 -6.46 10.26 0.45
N LEU A 83 -5.53 9.63 1.19
CA LEU A 83 -5.34 8.18 1.06
C LEU A 83 -6.57 7.39 1.51
N ALA A 84 -7.26 7.82 2.57
CA ALA A 84 -8.49 7.15 3.01
C ALA A 84 -9.58 7.19 1.93
N GLN A 85 -9.74 8.33 1.25
CA GLN A 85 -10.66 8.48 0.13
C GLN A 85 -10.23 7.61 -1.07
N GLN A 86 -8.92 7.55 -1.38
CA GLN A 86 -8.39 6.71 -2.46
C GLN A 86 -8.66 5.22 -2.19
N ILE A 87 -8.42 4.74 -0.97
CA ILE A 87 -8.73 3.37 -0.59
C ILE A 87 -10.23 3.08 -0.75
N GLY A 88 -11.09 4.01 -0.33
CA GLY A 88 -12.55 3.87 -0.52
C GLY A 88 -12.93 3.73 -2.00
N LEU A 89 -12.33 4.56 -2.88
CA LEU A 89 -12.54 4.48 -4.32
C LEU A 89 -12.02 3.17 -4.92
N ASP A 90 -10.84 2.71 -4.48
CA ASP A 90 -10.23 1.48 -4.97
C ASP A 90 -11.07 0.24 -4.60
N VAL A 91 -11.59 0.19 -3.38
CA VAL A 91 -12.50 -0.89 -2.93
C VAL A 91 -13.80 -0.84 -3.73
N TRP A 92 -14.41 0.33 -3.88
CA TRP A 92 -15.65 0.50 -4.64
C TRP A 92 -15.48 0.06 -6.10
N THR A 93 -14.41 0.52 -6.75
CA THR A 93 -14.08 0.15 -8.14
C THR A 93 -13.82 -1.34 -8.29
N SER A 94 -13.05 -1.93 -7.37
CA SER A 94 -12.74 -3.37 -7.39
C SER A 94 -14.00 -4.22 -7.19
N TYR A 95 -14.93 -3.78 -6.33
CA TYR A 95 -16.21 -4.44 -6.12
C TYR A 95 -17.08 -4.46 -7.38
N HIS A 96 -17.24 -3.31 -8.04
CA HIS A 96 -18.03 -3.23 -9.26
C HIS A 96 -17.39 -3.97 -10.44
N ASN A 97 -16.06 -3.98 -10.52
CA ASN A 97 -15.34 -4.80 -11.50
C ASN A 97 -15.59 -6.30 -11.28
N LEU A 98 -15.61 -6.76 -10.03
CA LEU A 98 -15.94 -8.14 -9.71
C LEU A 98 -17.38 -8.48 -10.09
N GLN A 99 -18.33 -7.60 -9.80
CA GLN A 99 -19.73 -7.76 -10.17
C GLN A 99 -19.90 -7.86 -11.71
N THR A 100 -19.20 -7.02 -12.46
CA THR A 100 -19.20 -7.06 -13.92
C THR A 100 -18.58 -8.35 -14.46
N ALA A 101 -17.47 -8.80 -13.86
CA ALA A 101 -16.82 -10.05 -14.23
C ALA A 101 -17.71 -11.28 -13.92
N ASP A 102 -18.45 -11.27 -12.81
CA ASP A 102 -19.42 -12.33 -12.48
C ASP A 102 -20.54 -12.39 -13.52
N GLN A 103 -21.06 -11.24 -13.92
CA GLN A 103 -22.11 -11.19 -14.95
C GLN A 103 -21.59 -11.68 -16.30
N ARG A 104 -20.37 -11.28 -16.69
CA ARG A 104 -19.72 -11.75 -17.92
C ARG A 104 -19.48 -13.26 -17.88
N LEU A 105 -19.11 -13.79 -16.71
CA LEU A 105 -18.94 -15.23 -16.52
C LEU A 105 -20.24 -16.00 -16.77
N ARG A 106 -21.40 -15.49 -16.34
CA ARG A 106 -22.72 -16.10 -16.62
C ARG A 106 -23.09 -15.98 -18.11
N THR A 107 -22.96 -14.81 -18.69
CA THR A 107 -23.30 -14.59 -20.10
C THR A 107 -22.46 -15.46 -21.06
N THR A 108 -21.18 -15.65 -20.75
CA THR A 108 -20.31 -16.54 -21.56
C THR A 108 -20.62 -18.02 -21.36
N ALA A 109 -21.24 -18.41 -20.24
CA ALA A 109 -21.77 -19.77 -20.07
C ALA A 109 -22.97 -20.02 -20.99
N ASP A 110 -23.92 -19.07 -21.01
CA ASP A 110 -25.11 -19.14 -21.88
C ASP A 110 -24.72 -19.10 -23.38
N LEU A 111 -23.70 -18.28 -23.72
CA LEU A 111 -23.14 -18.24 -25.07
C LEU A 111 -22.55 -19.58 -25.48
N LEU A 112 -21.76 -20.21 -24.61
CA LEU A 112 -21.16 -21.52 -24.87
C LEU A 112 -22.24 -22.61 -25.05
N ASP A 113 -23.26 -22.61 -24.23
CA ASP A 113 -24.39 -23.55 -24.35
C ASP A 113 -25.10 -23.37 -25.71
N SER A 114 -25.48 -22.16 -26.07
CA SER A 114 -26.11 -21.82 -27.33
C SER A 114 -25.23 -22.18 -28.56
N ALA A 115 -23.92 -21.91 -28.47
CA ALA A 115 -22.97 -22.28 -29.55
C ALA A 115 -22.84 -23.78 -29.68
N THR A 116 -22.85 -24.55 -28.56
CA THR A 116 -22.80 -26.00 -28.55
C THR A 116 -24.04 -26.58 -29.21
N GLN A 117 -25.23 -26.13 -28.85
CA GLN A 117 -26.48 -26.54 -29.47
C GLN A 117 -26.51 -26.26 -31.00
N SER A 118 -26.06 -25.07 -31.39
CA SER A 118 -25.97 -24.69 -32.80
C SER A 118 -25.04 -25.59 -33.60
N TYR A 119 -23.88 -25.96 -33.03
CA TYR A 119 -22.94 -26.88 -33.60
C TYR A 119 -23.55 -28.29 -33.77
N ASP A 120 -24.19 -28.79 -32.71
CA ASP A 120 -24.80 -30.12 -32.70
C ASP A 120 -25.92 -30.23 -33.77
N VAL A 121 -26.76 -29.20 -33.90
CA VAL A 121 -27.81 -29.14 -34.94
C VAL A 121 -27.16 -29.11 -36.34
N SER A 122 -26.16 -28.29 -36.56
CA SER A 122 -25.46 -28.21 -37.87
C SER A 122 -24.77 -29.52 -38.22
N LEU A 123 -24.16 -30.18 -37.24
CA LEU A 123 -23.54 -31.50 -37.42
C LEU A 123 -24.59 -32.59 -37.76
N GLY A 124 -25.73 -32.56 -37.05
CA GLY A 124 -26.84 -33.49 -37.34
C GLY A 124 -27.40 -33.33 -38.76
N ARG A 125 -27.62 -32.08 -39.20
CA ARG A 125 -28.10 -31.78 -40.56
C ARG A 125 -27.09 -32.19 -41.63
N TYR A 126 -25.81 -31.95 -41.39
CA TYR A 126 -24.74 -32.36 -42.30
C TYR A 126 -24.66 -33.90 -42.42
N LYS A 127 -24.71 -34.63 -41.31
CA LYS A 127 -24.72 -36.10 -41.29
C LYS A 127 -25.96 -36.69 -41.98
N ALA A 128 -27.10 -36.04 -41.92
CA ALA A 128 -28.33 -36.45 -42.60
C ALA A 128 -28.33 -36.07 -44.11
N GLY A 129 -27.29 -35.41 -44.60
CA GLY A 129 -27.18 -35.02 -46.01
C GLY A 129 -28.03 -33.81 -46.40
N VAL A 130 -28.64 -33.11 -45.46
CA VAL A 130 -29.52 -31.95 -45.67
C VAL A 130 -28.88 -30.62 -45.23
N GLY A 131 -27.61 -30.65 -44.80
CA GLY A 131 -26.85 -29.48 -44.35
C GLY A 131 -25.62 -29.22 -45.27
N ASN A 132 -25.16 -27.95 -45.27
CA ASN A 132 -23.95 -27.51 -45.96
C ASN A 132 -22.72 -27.61 -45.02
N ILE A 133 -21.57 -28.02 -45.58
CA ILE A 133 -20.31 -28.06 -44.85
C ILE A 133 -19.87 -26.63 -44.36
N ILE A 134 -20.19 -25.58 -45.10
CA ILE A 134 -19.86 -24.20 -44.72
C ILE A 134 -20.59 -23.80 -43.43
N ASP A 135 -21.87 -24.20 -43.29
CA ASP A 135 -22.66 -23.93 -42.09
C ASP A 135 -22.09 -24.67 -40.86
N LEU A 136 -21.63 -25.92 -41.06
CA LEU A 136 -20.99 -26.70 -40.02
C LEU A 136 -19.65 -26.05 -39.56
N LEU A 137 -18.82 -25.62 -40.51
CA LEU A 137 -17.54 -24.97 -40.20
C LEU A 137 -17.76 -23.62 -39.50
N ALA A 138 -18.79 -22.86 -39.91
CA ALA A 138 -19.16 -21.62 -39.24
C ALA A 138 -19.61 -21.86 -37.78
N ALA A 139 -20.48 -22.87 -37.58
CA ALA A 139 -20.92 -23.24 -36.23
C ALA A 139 -19.76 -23.75 -35.35
N GLN A 140 -18.82 -24.51 -35.91
CA GLN A 140 -17.62 -24.95 -35.24
C GLN A 140 -16.73 -23.75 -34.83
N SER A 141 -16.51 -22.79 -35.71
CA SER A 141 -15.75 -21.57 -35.40
C SER A 141 -16.39 -20.77 -34.27
N THR A 142 -17.71 -20.62 -34.31
CA THR A 142 -18.47 -19.94 -33.24
C THR A 142 -18.35 -20.68 -31.91
N LEU A 143 -18.38 -22.01 -31.90
CA LEU A 143 -18.20 -22.80 -30.67
C LEU A 143 -16.79 -22.61 -30.08
N GLU A 144 -15.74 -22.65 -30.92
CA GLU A 144 -14.36 -22.43 -30.43
C GLU A 144 -14.14 -21.01 -29.90
N GLN A 145 -14.77 -20.02 -30.52
CA GLN A 145 -14.76 -18.64 -30.01
C GLN A 145 -15.47 -18.55 -28.65
N ALA A 146 -16.65 -19.15 -28.51
CA ALA A 146 -17.38 -19.18 -27.25
C ALA A 146 -16.58 -19.86 -26.12
N ARG A 147 -15.86 -20.94 -26.43
CA ARG A 147 -14.95 -21.61 -25.49
C ARG A 147 -13.82 -20.69 -25.03
N SER A 148 -13.21 -19.99 -25.98
CA SER A 148 -12.13 -19.03 -25.68
C SER A 148 -12.63 -17.88 -24.79
N GLU A 149 -13.79 -17.31 -25.12
CA GLU A 149 -14.41 -16.25 -24.34
C GLU A 149 -14.78 -16.72 -22.93
N ARG A 150 -15.22 -17.95 -22.76
CA ARG A 150 -15.51 -18.54 -21.46
C ARG A 150 -14.27 -18.65 -20.57
N ILE A 151 -13.14 -19.10 -21.15
CA ILE A 151 -11.86 -19.21 -20.45
C ILE A 151 -11.37 -17.83 -20.03
N GLN A 152 -11.47 -16.84 -20.95
CA GLN A 152 -11.09 -15.46 -20.67
C GLN A 152 -11.95 -14.86 -19.55
N ALA A 153 -13.27 -15.04 -19.59
CA ALA A 153 -14.17 -14.55 -18.54
C ALA A 153 -13.87 -15.15 -17.17
N TRP A 154 -13.46 -16.42 -17.13
CA TRP A 154 -13.06 -17.09 -15.91
C TRP A 154 -11.76 -16.50 -15.33
N ALA A 155 -10.77 -16.26 -16.17
CA ALA A 155 -9.51 -15.63 -15.78
C ALA A 155 -9.75 -14.18 -15.28
N ASP A 156 -10.59 -13.40 -15.98
CA ASP A 156 -10.95 -12.04 -15.60
C ASP A 156 -11.66 -11.99 -14.24
N TRP A 157 -12.54 -12.96 -13.96
CA TRP A 157 -13.21 -13.08 -12.67
C TRP A 157 -12.21 -13.35 -11.53
N PHE A 158 -11.26 -14.27 -11.71
CA PHE A 158 -10.21 -14.52 -10.72
C PHE A 158 -9.35 -13.29 -10.44
N LEU A 159 -8.97 -12.57 -11.50
CA LEU A 159 -8.20 -11.35 -11.36
C LEU A 159 -8.99 -10.26 -10.62
N ALA A 160 -10.28 -10.11 -10.91
CA ALA A 160 -11.15 -9.17 -10.22
C ALA A 160 -11.32 -9.52 -8.73
N ALA A 161 -11.51 -10.80 -8.42
CA ALA A 161 -11.58 -11.29 -7.04
C ALA A 161 -10.27 -11.04 -6.26
N ALA A 162 -9.12 -11.31 -6.89
CA ALA A 162 -7.82 -11.06 -6.29
C ALA A 162 -7.58 -9.55 -6.04
N ARG A 163 -8.00 -8.68 -6.99
CA ARG A 163 -7.91 -7.23 -6.83
C ARG A 163 -8.78 -6.72 -5.68
N LEU A 164 -10.00 -7.23 -5.52
CA LEU A 164 -10.85 -6.88 -4.39
C LEU A 164 -10.24 -7.34 -3.07
N ALA A 165 -9.70 -8.56 -3.00
CA ALA A 165 -9.01 -9.06 -1.82
C ALA A 165 -7.76 -8.21 -1.47
N TYR A 166 -7.03 -7.73 -2.48
CA TYR A 166 -5.93 -6.79 -2.29
C TYR A 166 -6.41 -5.44 -1.76
N ALA A 167 -7.43 -4.84 -2.38
CA ALA A 167 -7.97 -3.54 -1.99
C ALA A 167 -8.54 -3.53 -0.56
N THR A 168 -9.12 -4.66 -0.12
CA THR A 168 -9.63 -4.83 1.25
C THR A 168 -8.55 -5.25 2.26
N GLY A 169 -7.31 -5.52 1.80
CA GLY A 169 -6.22 -5.99 2.65
C GLY A 169 -6.31 -7.46 3.07
N ALA A 170 -7.26 -8.22 2.52
CA ALA A 170 -7.48 -9.62 2.88
C ALA A 170 -6.31 -10.54 2.49
N LEU A 171 -5.48 -10.14 1.51
CA LEU A 171 -4.28 -10.90 1.12
C LEU A 171 -3.14 -10.80 2.16
N ASN A 172 -3.21 -9.85 3.08
CA ASN A 172 -2.13 -9.58 4.04
C ASN A 172 -2.39 -10.20 5.42
N THR A 173 -3.44 -11.00 5.55
CA THR A 173 -3.71 -11.78 6.76
C THR A 173 -2.84 -13.04 6.75
N SER A 174 -1.52 -12.88 6.92
CA SER A 174 -0.74 -13.95 7.51
C SER A 174 -1.35 -14.23 8.89
N PRO A 175 -1.73 -15.47 9.23
CA PRO A 175 -2.23 -15.76 10.56
C PRO A 175 -1.13 -15.33 11.54
N THR A 176 -1.42 -14.32 12.36
CA THR A 176 -0.58 -13.97 13.51
C THR A 176 -0.43 -15.26 14.32
N PRO A 177 0.80 -15.77 14.52
CA PRO A 177 0.97 -16.94 15.37
C PRO A 177 0.37 -16.60 16.73
N ALA A 178 -0.56 -17.44 17.21
CA ALA A 178 -1.15 -17.31 18.53
C ALA A 178 -0.02 -17.17 19.56
N PRO A 179 -0.14 -16.27 20.56
CA PRO A 179 0.85 -16.15 21.60
C PRO A 179 1.00 -17.54 22.25
N GLN A 180 2.19 -18.14 22.09
CA GLN A 180 2.54 -19.37 22.78
C GLN A 180 2.46 -19.05 24.27
N GLY A 181 1.45 -19.64 24.93
CA GLY A 181 1.28 -19.54 26.35
C GLY A 181 2.59 -20.00 27.02
N GLY A 182 3.23 -19.07 27.73
CA GLY A 182 4.37 -19.38 28.55
C GLY A 182 3.96 -20.38 29.62
N ASP A 183 4.46 -21.61 29.50
CA ASP A 183 4.43 -22.57 30.59
C ASP A 183 5.23 -22.02 31.75
N THR A 184 4.52 -21.59 32.76
CA THR A 184 5.06 -21.40 34.11
C THR A 184 5.48 -22.75 34.68
N LYS A 185 6.76 -22.89 34.93
CA LYS A 185 7.31 -23.74 35.96
C LYS A 185 8.25 -22.93 36.83
#